data_82d72f26bede2f44dd1592215f01618b
#
_entry.id   82d72f26bede2f44dd1592215f01618b
#
_cell.length_a   1.000
_cell.length_b   1.000
_cell.length_c   1.000
_cell.angle_alpha   90.00
_cell.angle_beta   90.00
_cell.angle_gamma   90.00
#
_symmetry.space_group_name_H-M   'P 1'
#
loop_
_entity.id
_entity.type
_entity.pdbx_description
1 polymer ?
#
loop_
_entity_poly.entity_id
_entity_poly.type
_entity_poly.pdbx_seq_one_letter_code
_entity_poly.pdbx_strand_id
1 'polypeptide(L)'
;QKLVIKVGDTISLTPPIGWNGWNAWEAKIDRAKVIASADAMVQKGLRDHGWSYINIDDSWQGKRFGPDTALQPNEKFNDIKGMVDYIHSIGLKAGLYSTPYVASYAGYVGASSDSVKGGETFEQILKKKQFYHHIGPYKFEKNDAKQMANWGFDFLKYDWRMDVASTDRMWNALKNSGRDIILSLSNNAPFEKVNDWNRLSNMYRTG
;
A
#
# COMPACT_ATOMS: atom_id res chain seq x y z
N GLN A 1 15.07 -2.20 -34.88
CA GLN A 1 14.76 -1.67 -33.57
C GLN A 1 15.88 -2.08 -32.60
N LYS A 2 16.34 -1.16 -31.77
CA LYS A 2 17.37 -1.45 -30.76
C LYS A 2 16.68 -1.94 -29.49
N LEU A 3 16.91 -3.19 -29.09
CA LEU A 3 16.48 -3.73 -27.79
C LEU A 3 17.41 -3.15 -26.71
N VAL A 4 16.84 -2.49 -25.72
CA VAL A 4 17.55 -2.02 -24.54
C VAL A 4 17.07 -2.82 -23.34
N ILE A 5 17.97 -3.62 -22.75
CA ILE A 5 17.69 -4.33 -21.51
C ILE A 5 18.33 -3.53 -20.37
N LYS A 6 17.50 -3.10 -19.40
CA LYS A 6 17.96 -2.45 -18.17
C LYS A 6 18.07 -3.50 -17.08
N VAL A 7 19.25 -3.61 -16.48
CA VAL A 7 19.53 -4.51 -15.35
C VAL A 7 20.04 -3.65 -14.19
N GLY A 8 19.60 -3.90 -12.98
CA GLY A 8 20.02 -3.17 -11.76
C GLY A 8 18.85 -2.59 -10.99
N ASP A 9 19.02 -1.44 -10.36
CA ASP A 9 18.11 -0.83 -9.38
C ASP A 9 16.74 -0.36 -9.91
N THR A 10 16.42 -0.66 -11.16
CA THR A 10 15.15 -0.28 -11.77
C THR A 10 14.10 -1.36 -11.51
N ILE A 11 13.07 -1.02 -10.74
CA ILE A 11 11.91 -1.88 -10.47
C ILE A 11 10.75 -1.52 -11.43
N SER A 12 9.76 -2.40 -11.52
CA SER A 12 8.57 -2.18 -12.37
C SER A 12 8.91 -2.02 -13.86
N LEU A 13 9.79 -2.89 -14.38
CA LEU A 13 10.16 -2.89 -15.80
C LEU A 13 8.98 -3.22 -16.73
N THR A 14 7.95 -3.89 -16.20
CA THR A 14 6.67 -4.14 -16.85
C THR A 14 5.54 -3.57 -16.00
N PRO A 15 4.42 -3.14 -16.58
CA PRO A 15 3.27 -2.70 -15.82
C PRO A 15 2.82 -3.79 -14.83
N PRO A 16 2.66 -3.50 -13.53
CA PRO A 16 2.17 -4.47 -12.57
C PRO A 16 0.70 -4.78 -12.87
N ILE A 17 0.42 -6.02 -13.25
CA ILE A 17 -0.93 -6.51 -13.51
C ILE A 17 -1.34 -7.40 -12.33
N GLY A 18 -2.54 -7.20 -11.81
CA GLY A 18 -2.99 -7.97 -10.67
C GLY A 18 -4.43 -7.70 -10.27
N TRP A 19 -4.81 -8.29 -9.17
CA TRP A 19 -6.12 -8.17 -8.56
C TRP A 19 -6.09 -7.20 -7.39
N ASN A 20 -7.08 -6.31 -7.32
CA ASN A 20 -7.36 -5.48 -6.14
C ASN A 20 -8.78 -5.77 -5.66
N GLY A 21 -8.90 -6.15 -4.40
CA GLY A 21 -10.16 -6.67 -3.85
C GLY A 21 -11.22 -5.62 -3.51
N TRP A 22 -10.94 -4.30 -3.64
CA TRP A 22 -11.85 -3.26 -3.16
C TRP A 22 -13.26 -3.35 -3.73
N ASN A 23 -13.38 -3.42 -5.06
CA ASN A 23 -14.70 -3.47 -5.71
C ASN A 23 -15.48 -4.77 -5.44
N ALA A 24 -14.80 -5.82 -4.98
CA ALA A 24 -15.46 -7.10 -4.65
C ALA A 24 -15.86 -7.21 -3.18
N TRP A 25 -15.03 -6.70 -2.28
CA TRP A 25 -15.17 -6.95 -0.85
C TRP A 25 -15.30 -5.70 0.00
N GLU A 26 -14.84 -4.54 -0.49
CA GLU A 26 -14.75 -3.29 0.29
C GLU A 26 -14.14 -3.53 1.68
N ALA A 27 -14.70 -2.91 2.71
CA ALA A 27 -14.25 -3.10 4.10
C ALA A 27 -14.52 -4.51 4.67
N LYS A 28 -15.17 -5.40 3.91
CA LYS A 28 -15.40 -6.81 4.30
C LYS A 28 -14.25 -7.74 3.91
N ILE A 29 -13.18 -7.19 3.32
CA ILE A 29 -11.96 -7.96 3.02
C ILE A 29 -11.34 -8.51 4.30
N ASP A 30 -10.78 -9.72 4.22
CA ASP A 30 -10.03 -10.38 5.29
C ASP A 30 -8.95 -11.30 4.70
N ARG A 31 -8.09 -11.85 5.56
CA ARG A 31 -7.02 -12.75 5.18
C ARG A 31 -7.50 -13.94 4.34
N ALA A 32 -8.63 -14.56 4.71
CA ALA A 32 -9.15 -15.73 4.01
C ALA A 32 -9.57 -15.41 2.57
N LYS A 33 -10.22 -14.26 2.37
CA LYS A 33 -10.62 -13.78 1.02
C LYS A 33 -9.43 -13.42 0.15
N VAL A 34 -8.37 -12.85 0.73
CA VAL A 34 -7.12 -12.56 0.00
C VAL A 34 -6.48 -13.85 -0.48
N ILE A 35 -6.33 -14.85 0.40
CA ILE A 35 -5.79 -16.16 0.05
C ILE A 35 -6.64 -16.84 -1.02
N ALA A 36 -7.96 -16.89 -0.84
CA ALA A 36 -8.85 -17.49 -1.83
C ALA A 36 -8.78 -16.80 -3.21
N SER A 37 -8.61 -15.48 -3.22
CA SER A 37 -8.43 -14.73 -4.48
C SER A 37 -7.08 -15.04 -5.13
N ALA A 38 -6.01 -15.16 -4.34
CA ALA A 38 -4.68 -15.56 -4.83
C ALA A 38 -4.70 -16.98 -5.42
N ASP A 39 -5.32 -17.93 -4.71
CA ASP A 39 -5.50 -19.32 -5.20
C ASP A 39 -6.28 -19.35 -6.51
N ALA A 40 -7.37 -18.57 -6.59
CA ALA A 40 -8.16 -18.49 -7.81
C ALA A 40 -7.36 -17.92 -8.99
N MET A 41 -6.48 -16.94 -8.78
CA MET A 41 -5.59 -16.41 -9.82
C MET A 41 -4.66 -17.50 -10.38
N VAL A 42 -4.12 -18.36 -9.52
CA VAL A 42 -3.26 -19.48 -9.92
C VAL A 42 -4.10 -20.57 -10.63
N GLN A 43 -5.18 -21.02 -9.99
CA GLN A 43 -6.03 -22.10 -10.51
C GLN A 43 -6.69 -21.78 -11.86
N LYS A 44 -6.98 -20.51 -12.12
CA LYS A 44 -7.55 -20.03 -13.38
C LYS A 44 -6.48 -19.69 -14.43
N GLY A 45 -5.20 -19.91 -14.12
CA GLY A 45 -4.09 -19.65 -15.04
C GLY A 45 -3.75 -18.16 -15.22
N LEU A 46 -4.35 -17.25 -14.48
CA LEU A 46 -4.10 -15.81 -14.62
C LEU A 46 -2.64 -15.46 -14.33
N ARG A 47 -2.03 -16.09 -13.32
CA ARG A 47 -0.61 -15.95 -13.00
C ARG A 47 0.27 -16.20 -14.22
N ASP A 48 0.01 -17.27 -14.97
CA ASP A 48 0.81 -17.69 -16.13
C ASP A 48 0.61 -16.77 -17.35
N HIS A 49 -0.37 -15.85 -17.26
CA HIS A 49 -0.65 -14.79 -18.24
C HIS A 49 -0.26 -13.40 -17.72
N GLY A 50 0.62 -13.33 -16.71
CA GLY A 50 1.21 -12.08 -16.22
C GLY A 50 0.43 -11.37 -15.11
N TRP A 51 -0.69 -11.93 -14.62
CA TRP A 51 -1.41 -11.42 -13.46
C TRP A 51 -0.69 -11.83 -12.19
N SER A 52 0.27 -11.02 -11.76
CA SER A 52 1.24 -11.40 -10.74
C SER A 52 1.01 -10.75 -9.37
N TYR A 53 0.16 -9.74 -9.26
CA TYR A 53 -0.07 -9.04 -7.98
C TYR A 53 -1.44 -9.36 -7.40
N ILE A 54 -1.46 -9.64 -6.09
CA ILE A 54 -2.67 -9.66 -5.26
C ILE A 54 -2.59 -8.53 -4.25
N ASN A 55 -3.52 -7.57 -4.32
CA ASN A 55 -3.45 -6.32 -3.56
C ASN A 55 -4.56 -6.27 -2.51
N ILE A 56 -4.14 -6.03 -1.27
CA ILE A 56 -5.03 -5.69 -0.17
C ILE A 56 -5.29 -4.18 -0.25
N ASP A 57 -6.55 -3.82 -0.40
CA ASP A 57 -6.97 -2.42 -0.37
C ASP A 57 -7.20 -1.93 1.07
N ASP A 58 -7.93 -0.86 1.26
CA ASP A 58 -8.23 -0.26 2.56
C ASP A 58 -8.85 -1.25 3.55
N SER A 59 -8.88 -0.92 4.83
CA SER A 59 -9.48 -1.67 5.93
C SER A 59 -8.67 -2.81 6.56
N TRP A 60 -7.37 -2.93 6.25
CA TRP A 60 -6.46 -3.86 6.93
C TRP A 60 -5.83 -3.25 8.19
N GLN A 61 -5.81 -1.93 8.27
CA GLN A 61 -5.09 -1.16 9.27
C GLN A 61 -5.68 -1.36 10.66
N GLY A 62 -4.82 -1.63 11.63
CA GLY A 62 -5.13 -1.70 13.05
C GLY A 62 -4.57 -0.51 13.81
N LYS A 63 -3.82 -0.78 14.88
CA LYS A 63 -3.23 0.24 15.76
C LYS A 63 -1.75 0.42 15.47
N ARG A 64 -1.22 1.60 15.80
CA ARG A 64 0.22 1.83 15.86
C ARG A 64 0.74 1.42 17.22
N PHE A 65 1.75 0.57 17.26
CA PHE A 65 2.45 0.20 18.49
C PHE A 65 3.85 -0.36 18.22
N GLY A 66 4.53 -0.71 19.30
CA GLY A 66 5.91 -1.19 19.24
C GLY A 66 6.94 -0.06 19.24
N PRO A 67 8.23 -0.39 19.20
CA PRO A 67 9.32 0.59 19.34
C PRO A 67 9.33 1.61 18.19
N ASP A 68 8.95 1.17 17.00
CA ASP A 68 8.93 2.03 15.80
C ASP A 68 7.58 2.72 15.57
N THR A 69 6.56 2.50 16.42
CA THR A 69 5.19 3.02 16.24
C THR A 69 4.61 2.74 14.85
N ALA A 70 5.06 1.67 14.19
CA ALA A 70 4.59 1.28 12.87
C ALA A 70 3.15 0.77 12.93
N LEU A 71 2.42 0.97 11.84
CA LEU A 71 1.06 0.49 11.71
C LEU A 71 1.02 -1.04 11.71
N GLN A 72 0.18 -1.62 12.56
CA GLN A 72 -0.03 -3.07 12.64
C GLN A 72 -1.36 -3.45 11.99
N PRO A 73 -1.50 -4.71 11.54
CA PRO A 73 -2.77 -5.17 10.99
C PRO A 73 -3.85 -5.26 12.09
N ASN A 74 -5.10 -5.17 11.68
CA ASN A 74 -6.24 -5.47 12.55
C ASN A 74 -6.52 -6.99 12.62
N GLU A 75 -7.52 -7.37 13.39
CA GLU A 75 -7.88 -8.78 13.64
C GLU A 75 -8.26 -9.57 12.38
N LYS A 76 -8.70 -8.89 11.30
CA LYS A 76 -9.02 -9.53 10.01
C LYS A 76 -7.78 -10.04 9.27
N PHE A 77 -6.61 -9.54 9.63
CA PHE A 77 -5.33 -9.84 9.00
C PHE A 77 -4.29 -10.39 9.99
N ASN A 78 -4.76 -11.19 10.92
CA ASN A 78 -3.86 -11.95 11.80
C ASN A 78 -2.80 -12.69 10.96
N ASP A 79 -1.54 -12.63 11.38
CA ASP A 79 -0.41 -13.22 10.66
C ASP A 79 -0.30 -12.71 9.20
N ILE A 80 -0.26 -11.40 9.04
CA ILE A 80 -0.12 -10.76 7.73
C ILE A 80 1.17 -11.20 7.02
N LYS A 81 2.26 -11.44 7.76
CA LYS A 81 3.51 -11.93 7.19
C LYS A 81 3.35 -13.34 6.63
N GLY A 82 2.78 -14.28 7.36
CA GLY A 82 2.53 -15.63 6.87
C GLY A 82 1.61 -15.65 5.64
N MET A 83 0.66 -14.72 5.54
CA MET A 83 -0.15 -14.54 4.34
C MET A 83 0.70 -14.08 3.15
N VAL A 84 1.61 -13.12 3.33
CA VAL A 84 2.51 -12.65 2.27
C VAL A 84 3.47 -13.76 1.84
N ASP A 85 4.05 -14.50 2.79
CA ASP A 85 4.92 -15.65 2.51
C ASP A 85 4.17 -16.72 1.69
N TYR A 86 2.90 -16.98 2.01
CA TYR A 86 2.06 -17.89 1.23
C TYR A 86 1.86 -17.39 -0.21
N ILE A 87 1.49 -16.11 -0.38
CA ILE A 87 1.30 -15.49 -1.70
C ILE A 87 2.57 -15.64 -2.54
N HIS A 88 3.75 -15.41 -1.95
CA HIS A 88 5.03 -15.60 -2.64
C HIS A 88 5.27 -17.08 -3.00
N SER A 89 4.92 -18.02 -2.11
CA SER A 89 5.14 -19.45 -2.33
C SER A 89 4.37 -20.00 -3.53
N ILE A 90 3.25 -19.38 -3.89
CA ILE A 90 2.45 -19.73 -5.07
C ILE A 90 2.80 -18.91 -6.32
N GLY A 91 3.91 -18.14 -6.28
CA GLY A 91 4.45 -17.39 -7.41
C GLY A 91 3.75 -16.06 -7.71
N LEU A 92 3.04 -15.50 -6.74
CA LEU A 92 2.44 -14.18 -6.81
C LEU A 92 3.22 -13.17 -5.97
N LYS A 93 2.92 -11.89 -6.15
CA LYS A 93 3.44 -10.76 -5.38
C LYS A 93 2.31 -10.13 -4.57
N ALA A 94 2.63 -9.60 -3.40
CA ALA A 94 1.67 -9.02 -2.48
C ALA A 94 1.72 -7.49 -2.49
N GLY A 95 0.56 -6.85 -2.59
CA GLY A 95 0.42 -5.40 -2.47
C GLY A 95 -0.42 -4.99 -1.28
N LEU A 96 -0.18 -3.77 -0.81
CA LEU A 96 -0.86 -3.18 0.33
C LEU A 96 -1.36 -1.78 -0.02
N TYR A 97 -2.27 -1.28 0.80
CA TYR A 97 -2.84 0.07 0.73
C TYR A 97 -2.29 0.96 1.84
N SER A 98 -2.08 2.24 1.55
CA SER A 98 -1.88 3.30 2.53
C SER A 98 -2.38 4.64 2.01
N THR A 99 -2.33 5.66 2.86
CA THR A 99 -2.71 7.05 2.54
C THR A 99 -1.89 8.01 3.39
N PRO A 100 -1.59 9.24 2.92
CA PRO A 100 -0.85 10.23 3.71
C PRO A 100 -1.66 10.83 4.87
N TYR A 101 -2.97 10.65 4.87
CA TYR A 101 -3.89 11.28 5.82
C TYR A 101 -3.89 10.59 7.19
N VAL A 102 -4.52 11.23 8.17
CA VAL A 102 -4.78 10.62 9.49
C VAL A 102 -5.70 9.42 9.36
N ALA A 103 -6.68 9.52 8.46
CA ALA A 103 -7.63 8.45 8.17
C ALA A 103 -7.63 8.07 6.69
N SER A 104 -7.84 6.80 6.40
CA SER A 104 -8.10 6.28 5.07
C SER A 104 -9.52 6.60 4.59
N TYR A 105 -9.82 6.29 3.33
CA TYR A 105 -11.16 6.44 2.76
C TYR A 105 -12.23 5.70 3.57
N ALA A 106 -11.94 4.47 4.01
CA ALA A 106 -12.86 3.68 4.84
C ALA A 106 -12.78 4.03 6.35
N GLY A 107 -12.02 5.07 6.74
CA GLY A 107 -11.92 5.54 8.12
C GLY A 107 -10.92 4.80 8.99
N TYR A 108 -10.03 4.02 8.41
CA TYR A 108 -8.94 3.36 9.13
C TYR A 108 -7.71 4.26 9.27
N VAL A 109 -6.76 3.87 10.11
CA VAL A 109 -5.55 4.65 10.41
C VAL A 109 -4.67 4.80 9.15
N GLY A 110 -4.26 6.03 8.85
CA GLY A 110 -3.35 6.35 7.76
C GLY A 110 -1.90 6.57 8.20
N ALA A 111 -1.07 7.14 7.32
CA ALA A 111 0.37 7.31 7.55
C ALA A 111 0.74 8.57 8.35
N SER A 112 -0.24 9.37 8.77
CA SER A 112 -0.02 10.50 9.68
C SER A 112 -0.97 10.46 10.86
N SER A 113 -0.71 11.31 11.89
CA SER A 113 -1.54 11.39 13.10
C SER A 113 -1.47 12.78 13.70
N ASP A 114 -2.51 13.16 14.45
CA ASP A 114 -2.51 14.33 15.35
C ASP A 114 -1.81 14.06 16.68
N SER A 115 -1.53 12.80 16.98
CA SER A 115 -0.82 12.35 18.18
C SER A 115 0.60 11.89 17.87
N VAL A 116 1.56 12.28 18.70
CA VAL A 116 2.97 11.87 18.57
C VAL A 116 3.18 10.35 18.57
N LYS A 117 2.30 9.61 19.21
CA LYS A 117 2.34 8.14 19.27
C LYS A 117 1.48 7.48 18.19
N GLY A 118 0.77 8.26 17.39
CA GLY A 118 -0.15 7.72 16.39
C GLY A 118 -1.24 6.83 16.99
N GLY A 119 -1.66 7.16 18.20
CA GLY A 119 -2.49 6.27 19.03
C GLY A 119 -4.00 6.32 18.76
N GLU A 120 -4.44 7.04 17.72
CA GLU A 120 -5.86 7.06 17.39
C GLU A 120 -6.33 5.68 16.94
N THR A 121 -7.45 5.25 17.53
CA THR A 121 -8.17 4.06 17.06
C THR A 121 -9.16 4.45 15.95
N PHE A 122 -9.60 3.47 15.17
CA PHE A 122 -10.67 3.65 14.20
C PHE A 122 -11.89 4.39 14.78
N GLU A 123 -12.33 4.00 15.97
CA GLU A 123 -13.45 4.64 16.65
C GLU A 123 -13.18 6.12 17.01
N GLN A 124 -11.95 6.42 17.46
CA GLN A 124 -11.56 7.79 17.76
C GLN A 124 -11.50 8.67 16.52
N ILE A 125 -11.00 8.12 15.41
CA ILE A 125 -10.97 8.80 14.12
C ILE A 125 -12.39 9.11 13.64
N LEU A 126 -13.31 8.15 13.70
CA LEU A 126 -14.71 8.36 13.32
C LEU A 126 -15.40 9.40 14.21
N LYS A 127 -15.21 9.34 15.53
CA LYS A 127 -15.81 10.28 16.49
C LYS A 127 -15.35 11.72 16.27
N LYS A 128 -14.08 11.93 15.92
CA LYS A 128 -13.52 13.25 15.64
C LYS A 128 -13.91 13.79 14.27
N LYS A 129 -14.66 13.04 13.45
CA LYS A 129 -14.95 13.38 12.05
C LYS A 129 -13.69 13.78 11.28
N GLN A 130 -12.56 13.13 11.57
CA GLN A 130 -11.32 13.33 10.87
C GLN A 130 -11.43 12.66 9.52
N PHE A 131 -11.71 13.47 8.54
CA PHE A 131 -11.85 13.02 7.16
C PHE A 131 -10.47 12.66 6.59
N TYR A 132 -10.51 11.78 5.59
CA TYR A 132 -9.41 11.35 4.75
C TYR A 132 -8.73 12.49 3.93
N HIS A 133 -8.88 13.75 4.33
CA HIS A 133 -8.21 14.93 3.75
C HIS A 133 -7.31 15.66 4.75
N HIS A 134 -7.24 15.20 5.99
CA HIS A 134 -6.41 15.82 7.01
C HIS A 134 -5.07 15.08 7.14
N ILE A 135 -3.97 15.81 6.93
CA ILE A 135 -2.62 15.30 7.17
C ILE A 135 -2.16 15.80 8.53
N GLY A 136 -2.03 14.90 9.49
CA GLY A 136 -1.58 15.21 10.84
C GLY A 136 -0.12 15.71 10.90
N PRO A 137 0.30 16.40 11.96
CA PRO A 137 1.67 16.88 12.11
C PRO A 137 2.70 15.75 12.26
N TYR A 138 2.34 14.61 12.82
CA TYR A 138 3.23 13.46 13.00
C TYR A 138 3.15 12.52 11.82
N LYS A 139 4.31 12.13 11.27
CA LYS A 139 4.47 11.38 10.03
C LYS A 139 5.11 10.02 10.30
N PHE A 140 4.53 8.96 9.76
CA PHE A 140 4.96 7.58 10.02
C PHE A 140 5.37 6.81 8.76
N GLU A 141 5.46 7.46 7.59
CA GLU A 141 5.78 6.83 6.32
C GLU A 141 7.06 5.96 6.41
N LYS A 142 8.10 6.46 7.10
CA LYS A 142 9.37 5.73 7.29
C LYS A 142 9.19 4.42 8.06
N ASN A 143 8.43 4.48 9.15
CA ASN A 143 8.22 3.33 10.04
C ASN A 143 7.30 2.31 9.37
N ASP A 144 6.28 2.79 8.67
CA ASP A 144 5.34 1.96 7.93
C ASP A 144 6.02 1.26 6.74
N ALA A 145 6.83 1.98 5.96
CA ALA A 145 7.58 1.40 4.85
C ALA A 145 8.55 0.29 5.31
N LYS A 146 9.27 0.52 6.41
CA LYS A 146 10.14 -0.50 7.02
C LYS A 146 9.33 -1.73 7.44
N GLN A 147 8.16 -1.52 8.04
CA GLN A 147 7.28 -2.61 8.46
C GLN A 147 6.73 -3.39 7.26
N MET A 148 6.30 -2.70 6.19
CA MET A 148 5.85 -3.33 4.95
C MET A 148 6.97 -4.17 4.31
N ALA A 149 8.21 -3.65 4.30
CA ALA A 149 9.38 -4.39 3.82
C ALA A 149 9.65 -5.64 4.66
N ASN A 150 9.56 -5.56 5.99
CA ASN A 150 9.73 -6.70 6.90
C ASN A 150 8.65 -7.78 6.70
N TRP A 151 7.44 -7.40 6.32
CA TRP A 151 6.37 -8.35 5.95
C TRP A 151 6.54 -8.93 4.54
N GLY A 152 7.39 -8.31 3.70
CA GLY A 152 7.68 -8.79 2.35
C GLY A 152 6.77 -8.23 1.26
N PHE A 153 6.04 -7.14 1.48
CA PHE A 153 5.20 -6.54 0.44
C PHE A 153 6.03 -6.02 -0.73
N ASP A 154 5.46 -6.10 -1.94
CA ASP A 154 6.09 -5.76 -3.22
C ASP A 154 5.48 -4.51 -3.88
N PHE A 155 4.34 -4.07 -3.39
CA PHE A 155 3.55 -3.00 -4.01
C PHE A 155 2.79 -2.21 -2.95
N LEU A 156 2.74 -0.89 -3.10
CA LEU A 156 1.96 0.01 -2.27
C LEU A 156 1.05 0.87 -3.13
N LYS A 157 -0.27 0.76 -2.95
CA LYS A 157 -1.24 1.74 -3.39
C LYS A 157 -1.27 2.87 -2.37
N TYR A 158 -0.79 4.05 -2.76
CA TYR A 158 -0.85 5.26 -1.93
C TYR A 158 -2.01 6.12 -2.42
N ASP A 159 -3.05 6.19 -1.62
CA ASP A 159 -4.39 6.54 -2.10
C ASP A 159 -4.80 7.95 -1.76
N TRP A 160 -5.67 8.45 -2.63
CA TRP A 160 -6.41 9.68 -2.55
C TRP A 160 -5.55 10.93 -2.77
N ARG A 161 -6.03 11.90 -3.48
CA ARG A 161 -5.51 13.26 -3.80
C ARG A 161 -4.09 13.55 -3.30
N MET A 162 -3.10 12.97 -3.95
CA MET A 162 -1.70 13.07 -3.55
C MET A 162 -1.19 14.51 -3.62
N ASP A 163 -0.45 14.93 -2.61
CA ASP A 163 0.45 16.08 -2.68
C ASP A 163 1.90 15.62 -2.85
N VAL A 164 2.72 16.52 -3.40
CA VAL A 164 4.13 16.21 -3.73
C VAL A 164 4.92 15.90 -2.46
N ALA A 165 4.70 16.62 -1.39
CA ALA A 165 5.48 16.45 -0.15
C ALA A 165 5.21 15.11 0.53
N SER A 166 3.95 14.67 0.59
CA SER A 166 3.58 13.36 1.15
C SER A 166 4.09 12.23 0.26
N THR A 167 4.00 12.39 -1.06
CA THR A 167 4.52 11.40 -2.02
C THR A 167 6.04 11.27 -1.89
N ASP A 168 6.77 12.38 -1.79
CA ASP A 168 8.22 12.40 -1.62
C ASP A 168 8.63 11.69 -0.32
N ARG A 169 7.93 11.92 0.80
CA ARG A 169 8.21 11.21 2.06
C ARG A 169 8.02 9.71 1.93
N MET A 170 6.89 9.26 1.34
CA MET A 170 6.64 7.83 1.16
C MET A 170 7.62 7.21 0.16
N TRP A 171 7.92 7.87 -0.97
CA TRP A 171 8.90 7.42 -1.95
C TRP A 171 10.28 7.19 -1.32
N ASN A 172 10.77 8.18 -0.57
CA ASN A 172 12.06 8.06 0.13
C ASN A 172 12.02 6.99 1.22
N ALA A 173 10.90 6.83 1.93
CA ALA A 173 10.73 5.80 2.93
C ALA A 173 10.81 4.39 2.31
N LEU A 174 10.14 4.16 1.19
CA LEU A 174 10.18 2.89 0.48
C LEU A 174 11.57 2.58 -0.08
N LYS A 175 12.23 3.54 -0.71
CA LYS A 175 13.61 3.38 -1.23
C LYS A 175 14.62 3.01 -0.14
N ASN A 176 14.41 3.45 1.08
CA ASN A 176 15.28 3.19 2.22
C ASN A 176 14.75 2.05 3.14
N SER A 177 13.73 1.32 2.72
CA SER A 177 13.11 0.26 3.52
C SER A 177 13.90 -1.06 3.52
N GLY A 178 14.84 -1.22 2.59
CA GLY A 178 15.60 -2.45 2.39
C GLY A 178 14.93 -3.47 1.46
N ARG A 179 13.81 -3.11 0.81
CA ARG A 179 13.09 -3.93 -0.16
C ARG A 179 12.57 -3.08 -1.32
N ASP A 180 12.59 -3.66 -2.52
CA ASP A 180 11.97 -3.05 -3.69
C ASP A 180 10.44 -3.14 -3.59
N ILE A 181 9.80 -1.99 -3.36
CA ILE A 181 8.34 -1.86 -3.27
C ILE A 181 7.89 -0.84 -4.30
N ILE A 182 7.02 -1.25 -5.22
CA ILE A 182 6.42 -0.38 -6.23
C ILE A 182 5.50 0.63 -5.54
N LEU A 183 5.68 1.92 -5.80
CA LEU A 183 4.76 2.97 -5.38
C LEU A 183 3.79 3.32 -6.49
N SER A 184 2.50 3.10 -6.23
CA SER A 184 1.39 3.44 -7.10
C SER A 184 0.55 4.55 -6.49
N LEU A 185 0.47 5.68 -7.15
CA LEU A 185 -0.42 6.77 -6.76
C LEU A 185 -1.81 6.52 -7.33
N SER A 186 -2.79 6.48 -6.45
CA SER A 186 -4.18 6.27 -6.81
C SER A 186 -4.92 7.60 -6.92
N ASN A 187 -6.10 7.57 -7.45
CA ASN A 187 -7.10 8.65 -7.57
C ASN A 187 -6.59 10.11 -7.57
N ASN A 188 -6.82 10.78 -8.68
CA ASN A 188 -6.64 12.22 -8.78
C ASN A 188 -5.21 12.69 -8.47
N ALA A 189 -4.19 11.97 -8.94
CA ALA A 189 -2.86 12.54 -9.04
C ALA A 189 -2.93 13.72 -10.04
N PRO A 190 -2.85 14.99 -9.60
CA PRO A 190 -3.11 16.14 -10.46
C PRO A 190 -2.16 16.15 -11.65
N PHE A 191 -2.70 16.26 -12.87
CA PHE A 191 -1.90 16.21 -14.09
C PHE A 191 -0.86 17.35 -14.18
N GLU A 192 -1.13 18.49 -13.56
CA GLU A 192 -0.21 19.62 -13.48
C GLU A 192 1.10 19.28 -12.75
N LYS A 193 1.10 18.18 -11.98
CA LYS A 193 2.25 17.67 -11.23
C LYS A 193 2.88 16.43 -11.88
N VAL A 194 2.61 16.17 -13.15
CA VAL A 194 3.08 14.96 -13.86
C VAL A 194 4.59 14.74 -13.74
N ASN A 195 5.39 15.79 -13.77
CA ASN A 195 6.85 15.68 -13.62
C ASN A 195 7.26 15.21 -12.21
N ASP A 196 6.52 15.62 -11.19
CA ASP A 196 6.73 15.13 -9.83
C ASP A 196 6.33 13.66 -9.72
N TRP A 197 5.17 13.27 -10.29
CA TRP A 197 4.72 11.89 -10.25
C TRP A 197 5.66 10.94 -10.98
N ASN A 198 6.20 11.35 -12.13
CA ASN A 198 7.22 10.59 -12.87
C ASN A 198 8.52 10.37 -12.08
N ARG A 199 8.86 11.30 -11.19
CA ARG A 199 10.06 11.25 -10.36
C ARG A 199 9.83 10.49 -9.05
N LEU A 200 8.64 10.56 -8.48
CA LEU A 200 8.30 10.13 -7.12
C LEU A 200 7.40 8.90 -7.06
N SER A 201 7.14 8.25 -8.18
CA SER A 201 6.34 7.02 -8.20
C SER A 201 6.73 6.13 -9.39
N ASN A 202 6.31 4.87 -9.31
CA ASN A 202 6.47 3.93 -10.43
C ASN A 202 5.25 3.96 -11.36
N MET A 203 4.10 4.35 -10.85
CA MET A 203 2.87 4.52 -11.62
C MET A 203 1.91 5.46 -10.89
N TYR A 204 1.01 6.08 -11.64
CA TYR A 204 0.00 6.97 -11.10
C TYR A 204 -1.27 6.97 -11.96
N ARG A 205 -2.39 7.33 -11.34
CA ARG A 205 -3.70 7.44 -11.98
C ARG A 205 -4.19 8.89 -11.92
N THR A 206 -4.57 9.45 -13.07
CA THR A 206 -5.00 10.85 -13.22
C THR A 206 -6.50 11.07 -13.04
N GLY A 207 -7.31 10.01 -13.03
CA GLY A 207 -8.77 10.06 -12.85
C GLY A 207 -9.37 8.76 -12.38
#